data_262812993163cf10b992df5742f9637c
#
_entry.id   262812993163cf10b992df5742f9637c
#
_cell.length_a   1.000
_cell.length_b   1.000
_cell.length_c   1.000
_cell.angle_alpha   90.00
_cell.angle_beta   90.00
_cell.angle_gamma   90.00
#
_symmetry.space_group_name_H-M   'P 1'
#
loop_
_entity.id
_entity.type
_entity.pdbx_description
1 polymer ?
#
loop_
_entity_poly.entity_id
_entity_poly.type
_entity_poly.pdbx_seq_one_letter_code
_entity_poly.pdbx_strand_id
1 'polypeptide(L)'
;MAMEVSLQHEIDTDDDMLYLTTIRPANKKPIILETLWHGIDYPNDSLVIDWISKIKKFQEKKKQKNLILSLFPDRKAQYKNSGFSYYDCKGQVSKAPFELLQLCFDNHCLFYEFEHYYPHKKYPLALWKCLSDNKTIVVGLGIEDAVKKLEKDYNIKISNWVDLRDKAREKATFGEIANNCSAEKLANKVLGDEWDVNKPATMEWWNPEVKWFLSDDNVKFGSLDSFLAYRIGVELLKD
;
A
#
# COMPACT_ATOMS: atom_id res chain seq x y z
N MET A 1 2.54 -24.99 -7.06
CA MET A 1 1.16 -24.54 -7.39
C MET A 1 1.09 -23.08 -7.01
N ALA A 2 0.76 -22.22 -7.96
CA ALA A 2 0.67 -20.78 -7.68
C ALA A 2 -0.42 -20.48 -6.65
N MET A 3 -0.24 -19.40 -5.87
CA MET A 3 -1.18 -18.92 -4.88
C MET A 3 -2.46 -18.44 -5.55
N GLU A 4 -3.60 -18.88 -5.05
CA GLU A 4 -4.91 -18.42 -5.52
C GLU A 4 -5.29 -17.12 -4.78
N VAL A 5 -5.82 -16.15 -5.53
CA VAL A 5 -6.29 -14.85 -4.99
C VAL A 5 -7.70 -14.59 -5.48
N SER A 6 -8.63 -14.39 -4.55
CA SER A 6 -10.04 -14.08 -4.86
C SER A 6 -10.49 -12.86 -4.08
N LEU A 7 -11.36 -12.05 -4.68
CA LEU A 7 -11.99 -10.90 -4.06
C LEU A 7 -13.44 -11.22 -3.73
N GLN A 8 -13.87 -10.80 -2.55
CA GLN A 8 -15.26 -10.75 -2.14
C GLN A 8 -15.58 -9.31 -1.76
N HIS A 9 -16.64 -8.77 -2.29
CA HIS A 9 -17.21 -7.53 -1.81
C HIS A 9 -18.10 -7.88 -0.62
N GLU A 10 -17.78 -7.42 0.58
CA GLU A 10 -18.79 -7.30 1.62
C GLU A 10 -19.53 -6.00 1.36
N ILE A 11 -20.72 -6.15 0.75
CA ILE A 11 -21.70 -5.09 0.72
C ILE A 11 -22.38 -5.14 2.08
N ASP A 12 -21.77 -4.54 3.09
CA ASP A 12 -22.57 -4.05 4.20
C ASP A 12 -23.16 -2.72 3.74
N THR A 13 -24.47 -2.57 3.87
CA THR A 13 -25.30 -1.60 3.16
C THR A 13 -24.97 -0.13 3.44
N ASP A 14 -24.02 0.15 4.32
CA ASP A 14 -23.54 1.49 4.67
C ASP A 14 -22.05 1.74 4.39
N ASP A 15 -21.24 0.72 4.02
CA ASP A 15 -19.80 0.83 3.82
C ASP A 15 -19.36 0.18 2.50
N ASP A 16 -19.63 0.84 1.37
CA ASP A 16 -19.14 0.45 0.02
C ASP A 16 -17.60 0.45 -0.10
N MET A 17 -16.88 0.59 1.01
CA MET A 17 -15.46 0.88 1.08
C MET A 17 -14.61 -0.23 1.66
N LEU A 18 -15.21 -1.32 2.13
CA LEU A 18 -14.49 -2.47 2.68
C LEU A 18 -14.48 -3.62 1.67
N TYR A 19 -13.28 -4.07 1.33
CA TYR A 19 -13.06 -5.22 0.45
C TYR A 19 -12.39 -6.35 1.21
N LEU A 20 -12.82 -7.58 0.95
CA LEU A 20 -12.18 -8.78 1.48
C LEU A 20 -11.46 -9.53 0.36
N THR A 21 -10.15 -9.56 0.42
CA THR A 21 -9.33 -10.34 -0.50
C THR A 21 -8.85 -11.60 0.20
N THR A 22 -9.26 -12.75 -0.30
CA THR A 22 -8.79 -14.05 0.21
C THR A 22 -7.61 -14.52 -0.60
N ILE A 23 -6.48 -14.74 0.06
CA ILE A 23 -5.28 -15.37 -0.49
C ILE A 23 -5.12 -16.78 0.08
N ARG A 24 -4.80 -17.72 -0.82
CA ARG A 24 -4.58 -19.15 -0.47
C ARG A 24 -3.16 -19.56 -0.88
N PRO A 25 -2.14 -19.31 -0.03
CA PRO A 25 -0.82 -19.82 -0.30
C PRO A 25 -0.81 -21.34 -0.30
N ALA A 26 0.08 -21.94 -1.11
CA ALA A 26 0.19 -23.40 -1.15
C ALA A 26 0.48 -23.97 0.24
N ASN A 27 -0.26 -24.99 0.64
CA ASN A 27 -0.09 -25.70 1.93
C ASN A 27 -0.26 -24.85 3.20
N LYS A 28 -0.90 -23.66 3.10
CA LYS A 28 -1.20 -22.80 4.25
C LYS A 28 -2.70 -22.54 4.37
N LYS A 29 -3.12 -22.10 5.55
CA LYS A 29 -4.50 -21.66 5.77
C LYS A 29 -4.75 -20.40 4.94
N PRO A 30 -5.97 -20.23 4.41
CA PRO A 30 -6.37 -18.99 3.77
C PRO A 30 -6.15 -17.77 4.68
N ILE A 31 -5.74 -16.67 4.08
CA ILE A 31 -5.58 -15.38 4.76
C ILE A 31 -6.59 -14.42 4.13
N ILE A 32 -7.35 -13.74 4.95
CA ILE A 32 -8.29 -12.70 4.51
C ILE A 32 -7.65 -11.36 4.76
N LEU A 33 -7.47 -10.59 3.70
CA LEU A 33 -7.04 -9.19 3.78
C LEU A 33 -8.28 -8.30 3.81
N GLU A 34 -8.35 -7.45 4.81
CA GLU A 34 -9.34 -6.40 4.89
C GLU A 34 -8.75 -5.13 4.28
N THR A 35 -9.31 -4.66 3.18
CA THR A 35 -8.85 -3.44 2.50
C THR A 35 -9.90 -2.35 2.64
N LEU A 36 -9.56 -1.31 3.36
CA LEU A 36 -10.34 -0.10 3.46
C LEU A 36 -9.92 0.84 2.33
N TRP A 37 -10.85 1.32 1.52
CA TRP A 37 -10.60 2.34 0.52
C TRP A 37 -11.20 3.68 0.98
N HIS A 38 -10.35 4.71 1.01
CA HIS A 38 -10.74 6.09 1.27
C HIS A 38 -10.65 6.87 -0.05
N GLY A 39 -11.79 7.01 -0.72
CA GLY A 39 -11.91 7.73 -1.99
C GLY A 39 -12.03 9.25 -1.81
N ILE A 40 -11.89 9.97 -2.93
CA ILE A 40 -11.91 11.45 -2.98
C ILE A 40 -13.24 12.02 -2.47
N ASP A 41 -14.36 11.35 -2.77
CA ASP A 41 -15.70 11.83 -2.45
C ASP A 41 -16.08 11.69 -0.97
N TYR A 42 -15.19 11.13 -0.15
CA TYR A 42 -15.43 10.93 1.27
C TYR A 42 -14.66 11.95 2.11
N PRO A 43 -15.30 13.06 2.50
CA PRO A 43 -14.61 14.13 3.24
C PRO A 43 -14.26 13.75 4.69
N ASN A 44 -14.61 12.54 5.11
CA ASN A 44 -14.49 12.15 6.50
C ASN A 44 -13.22 11.35 6.77
N ASP A 45 -12.23 12.00 7.36
CA ASP A 45 -10.98 11.35 7.81
C ASP A 45 -11.20 10.27 8.91
N SER A 46 -12.43 10.08 9.41
CA SER A 46 -12.72 9.13 10.49
C SER A 46 -12.29 7.73 10.15
N LEU A 47 -12.53 7.26 8.91
CA LEU A 47 -12.13 5.93 8.46
C LEU A 47 -10.61 5.71 8.55
N VAL A 48 -9.83 6.71 8.15
CA VAL A 48 -8.36 6.66 8.25
C VAL A 48 -7.92 6.65 9.71
N ILE A 49 -8.56 7.47 10.55
CA ILE A 49 -8.29 7.54 12.00
C ILE A 49 -8.61 6.20 12.67
N ASP A 50 -9.73 5.60 12.33
CA ASP A 50 -10.17 4.31 12.87
C ASP A 50 -9.23 3.19 12.42
N TRP A 51 -8.83 3.18 11.15
CA TRP A 51 -7.84 2.23 10.66
C TRP A 51 -6.51 2.35 11.43
N ILE A 52 -5.99 3.57 11.61
CA ILE A 52 -4.76 3.80 12.38
C ILE A 52 -4.92 3.33 13.83
N SER A 53 -6.06 3.61 14.44
CA SER A 53 -6.36 3.18 15.80
C SER A 53 -6.42 1.66 15.90
N LYS A 54 -7.00 0.99 14.91
CA LYS A 54 -7.08 -0.47 14.80
C LYS A 54 -5.68 -1.08 14.72
N ILE A 55 -4.84 -0.63 13.78
CA ILE A 55 -3.50 -1.21 13.60
C ILE A 55 -2.59 -0.98 14.83
N LYS A 56 -2.68 0.17 15.50
CA LYS A 56 -1.95 0.42 16.75
C LYS A 56 -2.36 -0.54 17.87
N LYS A 57 -3.65 -0.80 18.05
CA LYS A 57 -4.14 -1.80 19.02
C LYS A 57 -3.61 -3.20 18.67
N PHE A 58 -3.56 -3.57 17.40
CA PHE A 58 -2.98 -4.85 16.97
C PHE A 58 -1.47 -4.91 17.23
N GLN A 59 -0.72 -3.83 16.96
CA GLN A 59 0.69 -3.73 17.28
C GLN A 59 0.95 -3.97 18.76
N GLU A 60 0.19 -3.29 19.65
CA GLU A 60 0.27 -3.45 21.10
C GLU A 60 -0.04 -4.88 21.54
N LYS A 61 -1.11 -5.48 20.99
CA LYS A 61 -1.49 -6.87 21.27
C LYS A 61 -0.39 -7.87 20.88
N LYS A 62 0.29 -7.61 19.76
CA LYS A 62 1.43 -8.42 19.27
C LYS A 62 2.73 -8.09 20.02
N LYS A 63 2.75 -7.12 20.91
CA LYS A 63 3.93 -6.64 21.65
C LYS A 63 5.08 -6.22 20.70
N GLN A 64 4.76 -5.71 19.52
CA GLN A 64 5.75 -5.24 18.57
C GLN A 64 6.28 -3.87 19.00
N LYS A 65 7.60 -3.74 19.09
CA LYS A 65 8.26 -2.48 19.46
C LYS A 65 8.00 -1.37 18.44
N ASN A 66 8.06 -1.71 17.17
CA ASN A 66 7.85 -0.79 16.04
C ASN A 66 6.61 -1.18 15.25
N LEU A 67 5.91 -0.18 14.72
CA LEU A 67 4.85 -0.37 13.75
C LEU A 67 5.50 -0.51 12.36
N ILE A 68 5.40 -1.70 11.75
CA ILE A 68 5.90 -1.93 10.39
C ILE A 68 4.74 -1.70 9.44
N LEU A 69 4.87 -0.75 8.52
CA LEU A 69 3.86 -0.46 7.48
C LEU A 69 4.47 -0.66 6.11
N SER A 70 3.83 -1.43 5.24
CA SER A 70 4.18 -1.37 3.82
C SER A 70 3.62 -0.12 3.17
N LEU A 71 4.30 0.39 2.16
CA LEU A 71 3.89 1.56 1.40
C LEU A 71 4.14 1.34 -0.09
N PHE A 72 3.07 1.46 -0.87
CA PHE A 72 3.11 1.50 -2.32
C PHE A 72 2.35 2.73 -2.83
N PRO A 73 3.05 3.75 -3.28
CA PRO A 73 2.41 4.86 -3.97
C PRO A 73 2.21 4.51 -5.43
N ASP A 74 1.05 4.81 -5.95
CA ASP A 74 0.75 4.58 -7.36
C ASP A 74 0.41 5.85 -8.14
N ARG A 75 0.62 5.77 -9.47
CA ARG A 75 0.44 6.88 -10.41
C ARG A 75 -0.50 6.43 -11.52
N LYS A 76 -1.59 7.13 -11.74
CA LYS A 76 -2.42 6.90 -12.94
C LYS A 76 -1.65 7.21 -14.22
N ALA A 77 -1.52 6.21 -15.09
CA ALA A 77 -0.97 6.41 -16.43
C ALA A 77 -1.95 7.19 -17.36
N GLN A 78 -3.24 7.19 -17.05
CA GLN A 78 -4.30 7.66 -17.96
C GLN A 78 -4.47 9.18 -18.03
N TYR A 79 -4.02 9.95 -17.06
CA TYR A 79 -4.24 11.40 -17.04
C TYR A 79 -3.19 12.23 -17.78
N LYS A 80 -2.21 11.60 -18.40
CA LYS A 80 -1.18 12.33 -19.20
C LYS A 80 -1.77 13.21 -20.31
N ASN A 81 -3.01 12.96 -20.74
CA ASN A 81 -3.67 13.66 -21.85
C ASN A 81 -4.96 14.38 -21.46
N SER A 82 -5.31 14.49 -20.17
CA SER A 82 -6.62 15.03 -19.75
C SER A 82 -6.70 16.56 -19.76
N GLY A 83 -5.59 17.26 -19.99
CA GLY A 83 -5.55 18.74 -19.92
C GLY A 83 -5.69 19.31 -18.50
N PHE A 84 -5.84 18.47 -17.48
CA PHE A 84 -5.93 18.91 -16.09
C PHE A 84 -4.54 19.14 -15.49
N SER A 85 -4.41 20.21 -14.72
CA SER A 85 -3.22 20.48 -13.92
C SER A 85 -3.40 19.90 -12.52
N TYR A 86 -2.42 19.15 -12.07
CA TYR A 86 -2.36 18.64 -10.70
C TYR A 86 -1.51 19.59 -9.87
N TYR A 87 -1.93 19.83 -8.64
CA TYR A 87 -1.25 20.75 -7.75
C TYR A 87 -0.64 19.99 -6.57
N ASP A 88 0.57 20.38 -6.18
CA ASP A 88 1.20 19.93 -4.94
C ASP A 88 0.60 20.66 -3.72
N CYS A 89 1.05 20.32 -2.53
CA CYS A 89 0.60 20.96 -1.28
C CYS A 89 0.93 22.45 -1.18
N LYS A 90 1.75 22.99 -2.10
CA LYS A 90 2.12 24.42 -2.20
C LYS A 90 1.36 25.14 -3.32
N GLY A 91 0.44 24.46 -3.99
CA GLY A 91 -0.28 24.99 -5.14
C GLY A 91 0.55 25.09 -6.42
N GLN A 92 1.68 24.36 -6.51
CA GLN A 92 2.50 24.29 -7.71
C GLN A 92 2.12 23.08 -8.55
N VAL A 93 2.22 23.20 -9.88
CA VAL A 93 1.89 22.10 -10.79
C VAL A 93 2.85 20.93 -10.57
N SER A 94 2.32 19.78 -10.16
CA SER A 94 3.07 18.52 -10.01
C SER A 94 3.09 17.75 -11.33
N LYS A 95 4.26 17.29 -11.74
CA LYS A 95 4.46 16.60 -13.04
C LYS A 95 4.16 15.09 -13.00
N ALA A 96 3.68 14.52 -12.00
CA ALA A 96 3.25 13.13 -11.89
C ALA A 96 2.86 12.85 -10.42
N PRO A 97 1.74 13.37 -9.97
CA PRO A 97 1.30 13.20 -8.60
C PRO A 97 1.08 11.71 -8.30
N PHE A 98 1.16 11.34 -7.03
CA PHE A 98 0.60 10.08 -6.61
C PHE A 98 -0.91 10.23 -6.53
N GLU A 99 -1.64 9.23 -6.96
CA GLU A 99 -3.10 9.24 -6.88
C GLU A 99 -3.60 8.33 -5.79
N LEU A 100 -2.86 7.27 -5.51
CA LEU A 100 -3.20 6.28 -4.51
C LEU A 100 -2.00 5.97 -3.63
N LEU A 101 -2.21 5.92 -2.33
CA LEU A 101 -1.29 5.42 -1.34
C LEU A 101 -1.83 4.13 -0.75
N GLN A 102 -1.14 3.03 -1.01
CA GLN A 102 -1.51 1.73 -0.47
C GLN A 102 -0.64 1.43 0.74
N LEU A 103 -1.26 1.16 1.86
CA LEU A 103 -0.61 0.82 3.12
C LEU A 103 -1.12 -0.52 3.62
N CYS A 104 -0.27 -1.30 4.29
CA CYS A 104 -0.70 -2.52 4.96
C CYS A 104 0.06 -2.75 6.26
N PHE A 105 -0.70 -3.15 7.26
CA PHE A 105 -0.22 -3.71 8.53
C PHE A 105 -0.89 -5.06 8.76
N ASP A 106 -0.12 -6.13 8.85
CA ASP A 106 -0.63 -7.49 8.98
C ASP A 106 -1.60 -7.83 7.83
N ASN A 107 -2.87 -8.05 8.10
CA ASN A 107 -3.91 -8.29 7.10
C ASN A 107 -4.87 -7.10 6.92
N HIS A 108 -4.52 -5.91 7.42
CA HIS A 108 -5.31 -4.69 7.30
C HIS A 108 -4.66 -3.72 6.33
N CYS A 109 -5.27 -3.53 5.17
CA CYS A 109 -4.82 -2.61 4.15
C CYS A 109 -5.64 -1.31 4.18
N LEU A 110 -5.01 -0.21 3.83
CA LEU A 110 -5.63 1.08 3.57
C LEU A 110 -5.22 1.55 2.18
N PHE A 111 -6.19 1.82 1.35
CA PHE A 111 -6.03 2.50 0.07
C PHE A 111 -6.52 3.93 0.24
N TYR A 112 -5.58 4.86 0.27
CA TYR A 112 -5.86 6.28 0.44
C TYR A 112 -5.70 7.00 -0.89
N GLU A 113 -6.79 7.56 -1.41
CA GLU A 113 -6.79 8.32 -2.66
C GLU A 113 -6.46 9.79 -2.39
N PHE A 114 -5.47 10.32 -3.13
CA PHE A 114 -5.11 11.73 -3.04
C PHE A 114 -6.03 12.58 -3.90
N GLU A 115 -6.55 13.65 -3.32
CA GLU A 115 -7.28 14.66 -4.06
C GLU A 115 -6.33 15.73 -4.60
N HIS A 116 -6.33 15.88 -5.92
CA HIS A 116 -5.41 16.80 -6.62
C HIS A 116 -6.07 18.07 -7.14
N TYR A 117 -7.40 18.14 -7.11
CA TYR A 117 -8.13 19.24 -7.72
C TYR A 117 -8.23 20.48 -6.84
N TYR A 118 -7.97 20.33 -5.54
CA TYR A 118 -8.08 21.40 -4.58
C TYR A 118 -6.73 21.67 -3.91
N PRO A 119 -6.03 22.77 -4.25
CA PRO A 119 -4.68 23.02 -3.76
C PRO A 119 -4.58 23.29 -2.24
N HIS A 120 -5.70 23.32 -1.53
CA HIS A 120 -5.77 23.61 -0.10
C HIS A 120 -6.40 22.51 0.75
N LYS A 121 -6.62 21.31 0.19
CA LYS A 121 -7.17 20.22 0.99
C LYS A 121 -6.18 19.81 2.08
N LYS A 122 -6.69 19.77 3.29
CA LYS A 122 -5.95 19.23 4.43
C LYS A 122 -6.08 17.72 4.41
N TYR A 123 -4.98 17.05 4.23
CA TYR A 123 -4.90 15.59 4.33
C TYR A 123 -5.02 15.14 5.80
N PRO A 124 -5.40 13.87 6.08
CA PRO A 124 -5.55 13.37 7.44
C PRO A 124 -4.29 13.53 8.28
N LEU A 125 -4.30 14.46 9.20
CA LEU A 125 -3.16 14.70 10.09
C LEU A 125 -2.75 13.45 10.87
N ALA A 126 -3.71 12.57 11.16
CA ALA A 126 -3.45 11.30 11.85
C ALA A 126 -2.56 10.37 11.02
N LEU A 127 -2.79 10.30 9.69
CA LEU A 127 -1.97 9.49 8.78
C LEU A 127 -0.53 10.04 8.71
N TRP A 128 -0.39 11.36 8.58
CA TRP A 128 0.94 12.01 8.56
C TRP A 128 1.71 11.79 9.85
N LYS A 129 1.05 11.96 11.00
CA LYS A 129 1.66 11.70 12.30
C LYS A 129 2.07 10.23 12.44
N CYS A 130 1.27 9.31 11.91
CA CYS A 130 1.61 7.89 11.93
C CYS A 130 2.86 7.59 11.09
N LEU A 131 2.94 8.15 9.86
CA LEU A 131 4.06 7.92 8.95
C LEU A 131 5.35 8.62 9.39
N SER A 132 5.24 9.76 10.10
CA SER A 132 6.39 10.52 10.62
C SER A 132 6.86 10.07 12.00
N ASP A 133 6.17 9.16 12.67
CA ASP A 133 6.55 8.64 13.98
C ASP A 133 7.82 7.78 13.87
N ASN A 134 8.82 8.07 14.68
CA ASN A 134 10.08 7.31 14.71
C ASN A 134 9.91 5.81 15.09
N LYS A 135 8.79 5.45 15.69
CA LYS A 135 8.42 4.06 15.98
C LYS A 135 7.72 3.37 14.81
N THR A 136 7.39 4.09 13.76
CA THR A 136 6.85 3.53 12.53
C THR A 136 7.99 3.28 11.54
N ILE A 137 8.15 2.05 11.10
CA ILE A 137 9.09 1.66 10.04
C ILE A 137 8.27 1.45 8.78
N VAL A 138 8.46 2.31 7.80
CA VAL A 138 7.79 2.19 6.49
C VAL A 138 8.66 1.35 5.58
N VAL A 139 8.09 0.31 4.99
CA VAL A 139 8.82 -0.61 4.11
C VAL A 139 8.23 -0.61 2.71
N GLY A 140 9.05 -0.76 1.69
CA GLY A 140 8.58 -0.81 0.30
C GLY A 140 9.67 -1.22 -0.67
N LEU A 141 9.32 -1.29 -1.94
CA LEU A 141 10.23 -1.63 -3.05
C LEU A 141 10.55 -0.37 -3.85
N GLY A 142 11.83 0.02 -3.91
CA GLY A 142 12.24 1.28 -4.55
C GLY A 142 11.63 2.50 -3.85
N ILE A 143 11.52 2.43 -2.52
CA ILE A 143 10.73 3.37 -1.72
C ILE A 143 11.38 4.76 -1.60
N GLU A 144 12.68 4.88 -1.82
CA GLU A 144 13.42 6.14 -1.62
C GLU A 144 12.84 7.31 -2.43
N ASP A 145 12.58 7.09 -3.72
CA ASP A 145 12.00 8.14 -4.58
C ASP A 145 10.57 8.49 -4.17
N ALA A 146 9.82 7.51 -3.69
CA ALA A 146 8.48 7.71 -3.19
C ALA A 146 8.48 8.58 -1.93
N VAL A 147 9.38 8.30 -0.98
CA VAL A 147 9.54 9.08 0.26
C VAL A 147 9.93 10.52 -0.05
N LYS A 148 10.92 10.73 -0.92
CA LYS A 148 11.33 12.08 -1.35
C LYS A 148 10.19 12.85 -2.00
N LYS A 149 9.38 12.17 -2.83
CA LYS A 149 8.25 12.79 -3.50
C LYS A 149 7.10 13.10 -2.53
N LEU A 150 6.80 12.21 -1.60
CA LEU A 150 5.79 12.45 -0.56
C LEU A 150 6.16 13.67 0.31
N GLU A 151 7.43 13.82 0.66
CA GLU A 151 7.89 14.99 1.40
C GLU A 151 7.79 16.27 0.57
N LYS A 152 8.23 16.22 -0.69
CA LYS A 152 8.26 17.38 -1.58
C LYS A 152 6.86 17.87 -1.98
N ASP A 153 6.01 16.96 -2.47
CA ASP A 153 4.75 17.29 -3.14
C ASP A 153 3.56 17.34 -2.16
N TYR A 154 3.64 16.60 -1.03
CA TYR A 154 2.54 16.41 -0.07
C TYR A 154 2.90 16.88 1.34
N ASN A 155 4.14 17.33 1.57
CA ASN A 155 4.66 17.67 2.88
C ASN A 155 4.53 16.53 3.92
N ILE A 156 4.65 15.29 3.44
CA ILE A 156 4.60 14.08 4.26
C ILE A 156 6.01 13.60 4.49
N LYS A 157 6.50 13.79 5.71
CA LYS A 157 7.81 13.30 6.11
C LYS A 157 7.69 11.87 6.65
N ILE A 158 8.41 10.94 6.04
CA ILE A 158 8.58 9.58 6.55
C ILE A 158 9.95 9.53 7.25
N SER A 159 9.94 9.39 8.57
CA SER A 159 11.15 9.50 9.38
C SER A 159 12.01 8.24 9.36
N ASN A 160 11.39 7.08 9.21
CA ASN A 160 12.08 5.80 9.24
C ASN A 160 11.52 4.89 8.14
N TRP A 161 12.36 4.59 7.15
CA TRP A 161 11.96 3.75 6.02
C TRP A 161 13.06 2.78 5.62
N VAL A 162 12.67 1.67 5.01
CA VAL A 162 13.58 0.61 4.57
C VAL A 162 13.17 0.15 3.17
N ASP A 163 14.11 0.16 2.22
CA ASP A 163 13.94 -0.52 0.95
C ASP A 163 14.13 -2.02 1.13
N LEU A 164 13.11 -2.79 0.76
CA LEU A 164 13.10 -4.23 0.95
C LEU A 164 14.12 -4.96 0.08
N ARG A 165 14.43 -4.43 -1.12
CA ARG A 165 15.44 -5.03 -2.00
C ARG A 165 16.84 -4.84 -1.42
N ASP A 166 17.13 -3.63 -0.92
CA ASP A 166 18.42 -3.34 -0.31
C ASP A 166 18.58 -4.16 0.97
N LYS A 167 17.54 -4.20 1.80
CA LYS A 167 17.58 -4.99 3.03
C LYS A 167 17.75 -6.50 2.77
N ALA A 168 17.16 -7.03 1.71
CA ALA A 168 17.34 -8.42 1.32
C ALA A 168 18.76 -8.70 0.80
N ARG A 169 19.39 -7.75 0.10
CA ARG A 169 20.78 -7.87 -0.37
C ARG A 169 21.80 -7.94 0.76
N GLU A 170 21.50 -7.31 1.90
CA GLU A 170 22.37 -7.40 3.09
C GLU A 170 22.47 -8.83 3.64
N LYS A 171 21.47 -9.68 3.34
CA LYS A 171 21.42 -11.07 3.83
C LYS A 171 21.85 -12.04 2.72
N ALA A 172 23.05 -12.61 2.84
CA ALA A 172 23.60 -13.54 1.85
C ALA A 172 22.71 -14.77 1.57
N THR A 173 21.82 -15.12 2.49
CA THR A 173 20.89 -16.26 2.38
C THR A 173 19.91 -16.16 1.21
N PHE A 174 19.60 -14.95 0.73
CA PHE A 174 18.61 -14.75 -0.34
C PHE A 174 19.25 -14.66 -1.74
N GLY A 175 20.57 -14.76 -1.84
CA GLY A 175 21.30 -14.68 -3.10
C GLY A 175 21.18 -13.32 -3.78
N GLU A 176 21.38 -13.31 -5.09
CA GLU A 176 21.31 -12.07 -5.86
C GLU A 176 19.87 -11.52 -5.98
N ILE A 177 19.68 -10.26 -5.62
CA ILE A 177 18.43 -9.53 -5.74
C ILE A 177 18.54 -8.47 -6.83
N ALA A 178 17.82 -8.65 -7.92
CA ALA A 178 17.82 -7.69 -9.03
C ALA A 178 17.16 -6.36 -8.63
N ASN A 179 17.64 -5.24 -9.20
CA ASN A 179 17.10 -3.90 -8.91
C ASN A 179 15.61 -3.76 -9.27
N ASN A 180 15.13 -4.50 -10.26
CA ASN A 180 13.73 -4.52 -10.70
C ASN A 180 12.95 -5.73 -10.16
N CYS A 181 13.43 -6.38 -9.11
CA CYS A 181 12.74 -7.50 -8.49
C CYS A 181 11.35 -7.05 -8.01
N SER A 182 10.30 -7.71 -8.47
CA SER A 182 8.92 -7.44 -8.06
C SER A 182 8.64 -7.95 -6.65
N ALA A 183 7.51 -7.52 -6.05
CA ALA A 183 7.11 -7.97 -4.72
C ALA A 183 6.96 -9.49 -4.64
N GLU A 184 6.37 -10.11 -5.67
CA GLU A 184 6.16 -11.57 -5.72
C GLU A 184 7.49 -12.33 -5.80
N LYS A 185 8.41 -11.87 -6.68
CA LYS A 185 9.73 -12.50 -6.80
C LYS A 185 10.54 -12.37 -5.52
N LEU A 186 10.43 -11.22 -4.84
CA LEU A 186 11.08 -11.02 -3.56
C LEU A 186 10.42 -11.85 -2.47
N ALA A 187 9.09 -11.98 -2.48
CA ALA A 187 8.36 -12.84 -1.55
C ALA A 187 8.79 -14.30 -1.68
N ASN A 188 8.89 -14.82 -2.90
CA ASN A 188 9.42 -16.17 -3.12
C ASN A 188 10.80 -16.39 -2.52
N LYS A 189 11.69 -15.43 -2.69
CA LYS A 189 13.05 -15.53 -2.16
C LYS A 189 13.11 -15.45 -0.63
N VAL A 190 12.30 -14.60 -0.03
CA VAL A 190 12.37 -14.29 1.41
C VAL A 190 11.40 -15.13 2.23
N LEU A 191 10.21 -15.42 1.71
CA LEU A 191 9.14 -16.10 2.43
C LEU A 191 8.94 -17.55 2.00
N GLY A 192 9.45 -17.94 0.81
CA GLY A 192 9.33 -19.29 0.23
C GLY A 192 8.39 -19.38 -0.97
N ASP A 193 8.49 -20.51 -1.67
CA ASP A 193 7.80 -20.74 -2.96
C ASP A 193 6.26 -20.79 -2.84
N GLU A 194 5.73 -20.99 -1.66
CA GLU A 194 4.29 -20.96 -1.43
C GLU A 194 3.65 -19.57 -1.66
N TRP A 195 4.47 -18.53 -1.82
CA TRP A 195 4.06 -17.16 -2.10
C TRP A 195 4.15 -16.79 -3.58
N ASP A 196 4.28 -17.79 -4.45
CA ASP A 196 4.27 -17.56 -5.89
C ASP A 196 2.86 -17.18 -6.39
N VAL A 197 2.76 -16.02 -7.05
CA VAL A 197 1.50 -15.44 -7.52
C VAL A 197 1.55 -15.27 -9.02
N ASN A 198 0.51 -15.70 -9.69
CA ASN A 198 0.30 -15.39 -11.10
C ASN A 198 -0.60 -14.15 -11.21
N LYS A 199 -0.01 -13.02 -11.57
CA LYS A 199 -0.74 -11.77 -11.82
C LYS A 199 -1.01 -11.60 -13.31
N PRO A 200 -2.11 -10.92 -13.68
CA PRO A 200 -2.31 -10.50 -15.06
C PRO A 200 -1.15 -9.62 -15.52
N ALA A 201 -0.78 -9.76 -16.80
CA ALA A 201 0.29 -8.94 -17.40
C ALA A 201 -0.05 -7.44 -17.44
N THR A 202 -1.34 -7.14 -17.51
CA THR A 202 -1.87 -5.77 -17.48
C THR A 202 -3.02 -5.71 -16.49
N MET A 203 -3.03 -4.69 -15.65
CA MET A 203 -4.13 -4.41 -14.73
C MET A 203 -4.70 -3.03 -15.04
N GLU A 204 -6.03 -2.95 -15.12
CA GLU A 204 -6.71 -1.67 -15.20
C GLU A 204 -6.93 -1.14 -13.78
N TRP A 205 -6.49 0.09 -13.51
CA TRP A 205 -6.57 0.68 -12.18
C TRP A 205 -8.00 0.99 -11.78
N TRP A 206 -8.83 1.42 -12.71
CA TRP A 206 -10.19 1.85 -12.46
C TRP A 206 -11.16 0.95 -13.19
N ASN A 207 -12.33 0.76 -12.59
CA ASN A 207 -13.41 0.04 -13.25
C ASN A 207 -13.76 0.77 -14.56
N PRO A 208 -13.67 0.12 -15.74
CA PRO A 208 -13.94 0.76 -17.03
C PRO A 208 -15.39 1.24 -17.17
N GLU A 209 -16.33 0.63 -16.47
CA GLU A 209 -17.75 1.00 -16.49
C GLU A 209 -18.04 2.18 -15.57
N VAL A 210 -17.36 2.25 -14.44
CA VAL A 210 -17.53 3.31 -13.43
C VAL A 210 -16.18 3.90 -13.10
N LYS A 211 -15.78 4.93 -13.82
CA LYS A 211 -14.42 5.54 -13.74
C LYS A 211 -13.99 6.04 -12.35
N TRP A 212 -14.89 6.04 -11.39
CA TRP A 212 -14.68 6.53 -10.02
C TRP A 212 -14.33 5.43 -9.01
N PHE A 213 -14.43 4.16 -9.39
CA PHE A 213 -14.14 3.05 -8.50
C PHE A 213 -12.88 2.30 -8.94
N LEU A 214 -12.12 1.82 -7.98
CA LEU A 214 -11.00 0.93 -8.24
C LEU A 214 -11.51 -0.36 -8.91
N SER A 215 -10.75 -0.88 -9.88
CA SER A 215 -11.07 -2.18 -10.45
C SER A 215 -10.83 -3.29 -9.43
N ASP A 216 -11.58 -4.39 -9.54
CA ASP A 216 -11.43 -5.57 -8.70
C ASP A 216 -9.99 -6.09 -8.69
N ASP A 217 -9.33 -6.08 -9.85
CA ASP A 217 -7.95 -6.53 -9.98
C ASP A 217 -7.00 -5.62 -9.21
N ASN A 218 -7.24 -4.31 -9.17
CA ASN A 218 -6.42 -3.40 -8.40
C ASN A 218 -6.59 -3.56 -6.90
N VAL A 219 -7.84 -3.70 -6.44
CA VAL A 219 -8.08 -4.01 -5.02
C VAL A 219 -7.40 -5.32 -4.66
N LYS A 220 -7.62 -6.36 -5.46
CA LYS A 220 -7.11 -7.71 -5.22
C LYS A 220 -5.58 -7.77 -5.19
N PHE A 221 -4.95 -7.29 -6.25
CA PHE A 221 -3.49 -7.39 -6.39
C PHE A 221 -2.73 -6.27 -5.69
N GLY A 222 -3.32 -5.10 -5.55
CA GLY A 222 -2.76 -4.03 -4.74
C GLY A 222 -2.74 -4.37 -3.25
N SER A 223 -3.81 -4.98 -2.73
CA SER A 223 -3.84 -5.50 -1.36
C SER A 223 -2.80 -6.60 -1.15
N LEU A 224 -2.68 -7.51 -2.12
CA LEU A 224 -1.69 -8.56 -2.09
C LEU A 224 -0.26 -8.00 -2.08
N ASP A 225 0.08 -7.05 -2.95
CA ASP A 225 1.41 -6.43 -2.99
C ASP A 225 1.77 -5.76 -1.68
N SER A 226 0.83 -4.99 -1.15
CA SER A 226 1.00 -4.33 0.13
C SER A 226 1.20 -5.32 1.27
N PHE A 227 0.44 -6.42 1.27
CA PHE A 227 0.58 -7.49 2.25
C PHE A 227 1.91 -8.24 2.11
N LEU A 228 2.32 -8.59 0.89
CA LEU A 228 3.60 -9.26 0.65
C LEU A 228 4.77 -8.39 1.12
N ALA A 229 4.76 -7.11 0.81
CA ALA A 229 5.81 -6.20 1.28
C ALA A 229 5.83 -6.08 2.81
N TYR A 230 4.65 -6.01 3.46
CA TYR A 230 4.59 -6.07 4.91
C TYR A 230 5.24 -7.35 5.45
N ARG A 231 4.88 -8.52 4.90
CA ARG A 231 5.40 -9.82 5.34
C ARG A 231 6.91 -9.94 5.12
N ILE A 232 7.40 -9.50 3.95
CA ILE A 232 8.84 -9.42 3.65
C ILE A 232 9.53 -8.51 4.68
N GLY A 233 8.98 -7.34 4.93
CA GLY A 233 9.52 -6.39 5.90
C GLY A 233 9.61 -6.99 7.31
N VAL A 234 8.56 -7.67 7.77
CA VAL A 234 8.57 -8.36 9.07
C VAL A 234 9.67 -9.43 9.11
N GLU A 235 9.88 -10.19 8.02
CA GLU A 235 10.91 -11.23 7.98
C GLU A 235 12.32 -10.66 7.93
N LEU A 236 12.54 -9.63 7.11
CA LEU A 236 13.86 -9.01 6.96
C LEU A 236 14.31 -8.19 8.17
N LEU A 237 13.36 -7.68 8.96
CA LEU A 237 13.61 -6.87 10.16
C LEU A 237 13.61 -7.70 11.45
N LYS A 238 13.49 -9.01 11.36
CA LYS A 238 13.81 -9.90 12.49
C LYS A 238 15.29 -9.85 12.78
N ASP A 239 15.63 -9.62 14.04
CA ASP A 239 16.98 -9.70 14.59
C ASP A 239 17.53 -11.13 14.53
#